data_d5ec09f97f547d271a3ade60ee2f87e4
#
_entry.id   d5ec09f97f547d271a3ade60ee2f87e4
#
_cell.length_a   1.000
_cell.length_b   1.000
_cell.length_c   1.000
_cell.angle_alpha   90.00
_cell.angle_beta   90.00
_cell.angle_gamma   90.00
#
_symmetry.space_group_name_H-M   'P 1'
#
loop_
_entity.id
_entity.type
_entity.pdbx_description
1 polymer ?
#
loop_
_entity_poly.entity_id
_entity_poly.type
_entity_poly.pdbx_seq_one_letter_code
_entity_poly.pdbx_strand_id
1 'polypeptide(L)' 'MSQDIREKLAKNVKKYRLKQHLKREELSLALGYDNSYISKLEKSRINITIDKIAQIADYYRVEPYLLLK' A
#
# COMPACT_ATOMS: atom_id res chain seq x y z
N MET A 1 16.83 -6.02 -5.52
CA MET A 1 15.70 -6.92 -5.74
C MET A 1 14.53 -6.56 -4.84
N SER A 2 14.65 -6.81 -3.53
CA SER A 2 13.55 -6.45 -2.63
C SER A 2 13.28 -4.94 -2.63
N GLN A 3 14.32 -4.14 -2.93
CA GLN A 3 14.18 -2.69 -3.04
C GLN A 3 13.21 -2.31 -4.16
N ASP A 4 13.38 -2.96 -5.32
CA ASP A 4 12.50 -2.70 -6.46
C ASP A 4 11.05 -3.07 -6.16
N ILE A 5 10.86 -4.19 -5.47
CA ILE A 5 9.52 -4.63 -5.13
C ILE A 5 8.85 -3.65 -4.17
N ARG A 6 9.59 -3.16 -3.19
CA ARG A 6 9.06 -2.17 -2.25
C ARG A 6 8.69 -0.88 -2.96
N GLU A 7 9.52 -0.46 -3.90
CA GLU A 7 9.25 0.76 -4.64
C GLU A 7 8.01 0.60 -5.53
N LYS A 8 7.88 -0.56 -6.16
CA LYS A 8 6.70 -0.84 -6.98
C LYS A 8 5.43 -0.87 -6.14
N LEU A 9 5.50 -1.50 -4.98
CA LEU A 9 4.37 -1.54 -4.07
C LEU A 9 3.98 -0.13 -3.64
N ALA A 10 4.96 0.66 -3.22
CA ALA A 10 4.72 2.01 -2.76
C ALA A 10 4.06 2.86 -3.85
N LYS A 11 4.59 2.76 -5.06
CA LYS A 11 4.08 3.51 -6.20
C LYS A 11 2.65 3.11 -6.54
N ASN A 12 2.38 1.80 -6.54
CA ASN A 12 1.06 1.31 -6.89
C ASN A 12 0.02 1.67 -5.83
N VAL A 13 0.37 1.54 -4.57
CA VAL A 13 -0.55 1.91 -3.49
C VAL A 13 -0.86 3.40 -3.55
N LYS A 14 0.16 4.22 -3.77
CA LYS A 14 -0.05 5.66 -3.91
C LYS A 14 -0.99 5.98 -5.08
N LYS A 15 -0.80 5.29 -6.19
CA LYS A 15 -1.65 5.49 -7.37
C LYS A 15 -3.12 5.19 -7.06
N TYR A 16 -3.39 4.05 -6.41
CA TYR A 16 -4.75 3.70 -6.04
C TYR A 16 -5.32 4.70 -5.04
N ARG A 17 -4.50 5.10 -4.06
CA ARG A 17 -4.94 6.05 -3.04
C ARG A 17 -5.35 7.39 -3.67
N LEU A 18 -4.53 7.90 -4.59
CA LEU A 18 -4.82 9.18 -5.23
C LEU A 18 -6.09 9.12 -6.08
N LYS A 19 -6.37 7.98 -6.68
CA LYS A 19 -7.61 7.81 -7.43
C LYS A 19 -8.84 7.89 -6.53
N GLN A 20 -8.70 7.54 -5.26
CA GLN A 20 -9.77 7.65 -4.28
C GLN A 20 -9.86 9.05 -3.67
N HIS A 21 -8.92 9.92 -3.96
CA HIS A 21 -8.82 11.24 -3.34
C HIS A 21 -8.65 11.14 -1.83
N LEU A 22 -7.94 10.10 -1.37
CA LEU A 22 -7.68 9.90 0.06
C LEU A 22 -6.31 10.41 0.44
N LYS A 23 -6.20 10.91 1.67
CA LYS A 23 -4.91 11.20 2.27
C LYS A 23 -4.31 9.91 2.78
N ARG A 24 -2.97 9.89 2.98
CA ARG A 24 -2.28 8.70 3.48
C ARG A 24 -2.85 8.25 4.83
N GLU A 25 -3.13 9.21 5.69
CA GLU A 25 -3.70 8.95 7.00
C GLU A 25 -5.08 8.29 6.88
N GLU A 26 -5.89 8.79 5.96
CA GLU A 26 -7.22 8.24 5.74
C GLU A 26 -7.18 6.80 5.26
N LEU A 27 -6.29 6.49 4.33
CA LEU A 27 -6.15 5.12 3.87
C LEU A 27 -5.65 4.20 4.98
N SER A 28 -4.68 4.67 5.77
CA SER A 28 -4.17 3.89 6.89
C SER A 28 -5.30 3.48 7.83
N LEU A 29 -6.14 4.43 8.19
CA LEU A 29 -7.25 4.17 9.09
C LEU A 29 -8.31 3.28 8.47
N ALA A 30 -8.58 3.45 7.17
CA ALA A 30 -9.54 2.62 6.46
C ALA A 30 -9.11 1.15 6.46
N LEU A 31 -7.80 0.90 6.46
CA LEU A 31 -7.27 -0.46 6.49
C LEU A 31 -7.12 -1.00 7.91
N GLY A 32 -7.42 -0.19 8.92
CA GLY A 32 -7.29 -0.61 10.30
C GLY A 32 -5.87 -0.54 10.85
N TYR A 33 -5.00 0.26 10.23
CA TYR A 33 -3.63 0.44 10.67
C TYR A 33 -3.49 1.76 11.40
N ASP A 34 -2.32 2.01 11.99
CA ASP A 34 -2.06 3.29 12.61
C ASP A 34 -1.90 4.35 11.50
N ASN A 35 -2.11 5.62 11.86
CA ASN A 35 -2.26 6.68 10.88
C ASN A 35 -1.01 6.99 10.05
N SER A 36 0.15 6.49 10.45
CA SER A 36 1.39 6.73 9.71
C SER A 36 1.78 5.56 8.80
N TYR A 37 1.01 4.49 8.80
CA TYR A 37 1.38 3.26 8.10
C TYR A 37 1.59 3.47 6.61
N ILE A 38 0.62 4.06 5.94
CA ILE A 38 0.70 4.26 4.48
C ILE A 38 1.81 5.26 4.14
N SER A 39 2.02 6.27 4.98
CA SER A 39 3.13 7.20 4.77
C SER A 39 4.46 6.45 4.75
N LYS A 40 4.68 5.55 5.70
CA LYS A 40 5.90 4.75 5.75
C LYS A 40 5.99 3.80 4.57
N LEU A 41 4.87 3.20 4.19
CA LEU A 41 4.82 2.28 3.06
C LEU A 41 5.20 3.02 1.77
N GLU A 42 4.65 4.19 1.54
CA GLU A 42 4.93 4.95 0.32
C GLU A 42 6.36 5.46 0.26
N LYS A 43 7.04 5.53 1.39
CA LYS A 43 8.46 5.88 1.44
C LYS A 43 9.36 4.65 1.37
N SER A 44 8.77 3.48 1.16
CA SER A 44 9.48 2.20 1.08
C SER A 44 10.27 1.89 2.35
N ARG A 45 9.77 2.31 3.49
CA ARG A 45 10.49 2.20 4.77
C ARG A 45 10.02 1.08 5.67
N ILE A 46 9.10 0.24 5.21
CA ILE A 46 8.62 -0.87 6.03
C ILE A 46 8.73 -2.17 5.28
N ASN A 47 8.86 -3.25 6.06
CA ASN A 47 8.76 -4.61 5.54
C ASN A 47 7.30 -5.02 5.69
N ILE A 48 6.61 -5.14 4.58
CA ILE A 48 5.21 -5.50 4.62
C ILE A 48 5.07 -7.02 4.51
N THR A 49 4.14 -7.58 5.26
CA THR A 49 3.87 -9.01 5.20
C THR A 49 3.00 -9.32 3.98
N ILE A 50 3.04 -10.58 3.57
CA ILE A 50 2.19 -11.04 2.47
C ILE A 50 0.72 -10.85 2.84
N ASP A 51 0.36 -11.09 4.09
CA ASP A 51 -1.02 -10.92 4.55
C ASP A 51 -1.49 -9.48 4.38
N LYS A 52 -0.62 -8.51 4.66
CA LYS A 52 -0.99 -7.11 4.52
C LYS A 52 -1.08 -6.70 3.07
N ILE A 53 -0.22 -7.25 2.21
CA ILE A 53 -0.32 -7.03 0.77
C ILE A 53 -1.67 -7.54 0.27
N ALA A 54 -2.05 -8.73 0.70
CA ALA A 54 -3.33 -9.32 0.32
C ALA A 54 -4.50 -8.48 0.82
N GLN A 55 -4.38 -7.93 2.03
CA GLN A 55 -5.42 -7.09 2.60
C GLN A 55 -5.60 -5.79 1.78
N ILE A 56 -4.50 -5.17 1.39
CA ILE A 56 -4.57 -3.95 0.59
C ILE A 56 -5.17 -4.24 -0.78
N ALA A 57 -4.75 -5.35 -1.40
CA ALA A 57 -5.30 -5.77 -2.68
C ALA A 57 -6.79 -6.03 -2.58
N ASP A 58 -7.21 -6.69 -1.51
CA ASP A 58 -8.62 -6.97 -1.28
C ASP A 58 -9.43 -5.68 -1.12
N TYR A 59 -8.88 -4.72 -0.39
CA TYR A 59 -9.51 -3.43 -0.21
C TYR A 59 -9.78 -2.76 -1.57
N TYR A 60 -8.82 -2.86 -2.49
CA TYR A 60 -8.95 -2.27 -3.82
C TYR A 60 -9.58 -3.22 -4.84
N ARG A 61 -9.90 -4.45 -4.41
CA ARG A 61 -10.51 -5.47 -5.26
C ARG A 61 -9.67 -5.76 -6.50
N VAL A 62 -8.37 -5.89 -6.30
CA VAL A 62 -7.42 -6.23 -7.34
C VAL A 62 -6.62 -7.45 -6.93
N GLU A 63 -6.01 -8.12 -7.90
CA GLU A 63 -5.12 -9.23 -7.60
C GLU A 63 -3.85 -8.69 -6.94
N PRO A 64 -3.33 -9.39 -5.92
CA PRO A 64 -2.13 -8.88 -5.22
C PRO A 64 -0.95 -8.58 -6.13
N TYR A 65 -0.76 -9.35 -7.22
CA TYR A 65 0.38 -9.12 -8.09
C TYR A 65 0.32 -7.75 -8.76
N LEU A 66 -0.87 -7.17 -8.88
CA LEU A 66 -1.01 -5.84 -9.48
C LEU A 66 -0.40 -4.75 -8.61
N LEU A 67 -0.24 -5.02 -7.33
CA LEU A 67 0.43 -4.07 -6.44
C LEU A 67 1.95 -4.16 -6.55
N LEU A 68 2.47 -5.26 -7.09
CA LEU A 68 3.90 -5.49 -7.19
C LEU A 68 4.44 -5.36 -8.61
N LYS A 69 3.58 -5.02 -9.51
CA LYS A 69 3.90 -4.97 -10.95
C LYS A 69 4.68 -3.68 -11.38
#